data_08db2fc2afb86115f640c447043d7673
#
_entry.id   08db2fc2afb86115f640c447043d7673
#
_cell.length_a   1.000
_cell.length_b   1.000
_cell.length_c   1.000
_cell.angle_alpha   90.00
_cell.angle_beta   90.00
_cell.angle_gamma   90.00
#
_symmetry.space_group_name_H-M   'P 1'
#
loop_
_entity.id
_entity.type
_entity.pdbx_description
1 polymer ?
#
loop_
_entity_poly.entity_id
_entity_poly.type
_entity_poly.pdbx_seq_one_letter_code
_entity_poly.pdbx_strand_id
1 'polypeptide(L)'
;MSKWQIPAKGGHMEAADGVYYQNMTNKDVAERLKKNDVILIPVGSTENHGPNAPYGEDTYLDTRLCEQVALATGCTVAQPIWYGSHPYHHLGMPGTIM
;
A
#
# COMPACT_ATOMS: atom_id res chain seq x y z
N MET A 1 7.23 9.74 11.58
CA MET A 1 7.91 8.72 10.74
C MET A 1 6.89 7.75 10.21
N SER A 2 7.03 7.36 8.98
CA SER A 2 6.14 6.37 8.39
C SER A 2 6.35 5.01 9.04
N LYS A 3 5.25 4.36 9.45
CA LYS A 3 5.28 2.95 9.88
C LYS A 3 5.35 2.01 8.68
N TRP A 4 5.48 2.57 7.52
CA TRP A 4 5.37 1.89 6.25
C TRP A 4 6.76 1.67 5.66
N GLN A 5 7.53 0.85 6.34
CA GLN A 5 8.90 0.54 5.93
C GLN A 5 9.13 -0.96 5.98
N ILE A 6 9.91 -1.44 5.04
CA ILE A 6 10.38 -2.82 5.09
C ILE A 6 11.40 -2.91 6.23
N PRO A 7 11.19 -3.75 7.24
CA PRO A 7 12.13 -3.87 8.33
C PRO A 7 13.49 -4.36 7.84
N ALA A 8 14.54 -3.94 8.51
CA ALA A 8 15.90 -4.41 8.22
C ALA A 8 16.07 -5.91 8.48
N LYS A 9 15.18 -6.49 9.26
CA LYS A 9 15.20 -7.93 9.59
C LYS A 9 13.87 -8.54 9.24
N GLY A 10 13.87 -9.74 8.74
CA GLY A 10 12.71 -10.56 8.55
C GLY A 10 11.92 -10.39 7.28
N GLY A 11 12.14 -9.34 6.52
CA GLY A 11 11.55 -9.16 5.20
C GLY A 11 10.03 -8.96 5.16
N HIS A 12 9.39 -8.66 6.28
CA HIS A 12 7.98 -8.28 6.30
C HIS A 12 7.84 -6.85 6.81
N MET A 13 6.79 -6.20 6.39
CA MET A 13 6.52 -4.83 6.80
C MET A 13 6.00 -4.80 8.23
N GLU A 14 6.40 -3.79 8.98
CA GLU A 14 5.78 -3.55 10.27
C GLU A 14 4.32 -3.18 10.04
N ALA A 15 3.44 -3.93 10.67
CA ALA A 15 2.03 -3.63 10.61
C ALA A 15 1.72 -2.48 11.55
N ALA A 16 1.08 -1.45 11.04
CA ALA A 16 0.48 -0.45 11.90
C ALA A 16 -0.80 -1.08 12.48
N ASP A 17 -0.73 -1.43 13.75
CA ASP A 17 -1.88 -1.88 14.52
C ASP A 17 -2.65 -3.07 13.89
N GLY A 18 -1.93 -3.93 13.16
CA GLY A 18 -2.49 -5.18 12.67
C GLY A 18 -3.46 -5.07 11.51
N VAL A 19 -3.45 -3.98 10.75
CA VAL A 19 -4.42 -3.78 9.66
C VAL A 19 -4.01 -4.41 8.33
N TYR A 20 -2.73 -4.77 8.15
CA TYR A 20 -2.23 -5.26 6.86
C TYR A 20 -2.41 -6.76 6.71
N TYR A 21 -3.11 -7.13 5.65
CA TYR A 21 -3.44 -8.52 5.35
C TYR A 21 -2.21 -9.41 5.22
N GLN A 22 -1.15 -8.94 4.55
CA GLN A 22 0.07 -9.73 4.34
C GLN A 22 0.80 -10.08 5.65
N ASN A 23 0.52 -9.39 6.73
CA ASN A 23 1.12 -9.64 8.04
C ASN A 23 0.23 -10.46 8.97
N MET A 24 -0.93 -10.88 8.50
CA MET A 24 -1.88 -11.66 9.27
C MET A 24 -1.65 -13.15 9.11
N THR A 25 -1.85 -13.88 10.19
CA THR A 25 -1.98 -15.34 10.15
C THR A 25 -3.41 -15.71 9.79
N ASN A 26 -3.67 -17.00 9.51
CA ASN A 26 -5.04 -17.41 9.24
C ASN A 26 -5.97 -17.20 10.44
N LYS A 27 -5.43 -17.29 11.64
CA LYS A 27 -6.18 -17.00 12.87
C LYS A 27 -6.57 -15.52 12.93
N ASP A 28 -5.64 -14.64 12.61
CA ASP A 28 -5.88 -13.20 12.58
C ASP A 28 -6.94 -12.84 11.55
N VAL A 29 -6.87 -13.43 10.36
CA VAL A 29 -7.86 -13.23 9.31
C VAL A 29 -9.24 -13.72 9.75
N ALA A 30 -9.33 -14.90 10.35
CA ALA A 30 -10.59 -15.42 10.84
C ALA A 30 -11.24 -14.50 11.87
N GLU A 31 -10.46 -13.97 12.80
CA GLU A 31 -10.96 -13.03 13.80
C GLU A 31 -11.40 -11.70 13.16
N ARG A 32 -10.63 -11.23 12.19
CA ARG A 32 -10.92 -9.98 11.49
C ARG A 32 -12.24 -10.08 10.71
N LEU A 33 -12.45 -11.18 10.01
CA LEU A 33 -13.65 -11.42 9.22
C LEU A 33 -14.93 -11.43 10.05
N LYS A 34 -14.85 -11.83 11.30
CA LYS A 34 -16.00 -11.78 12.22
C LYS A 34 -16.44 -10.36 12.50
N LYS A 35 -15.53 -9.41 12.43
CA LYS A 35 -15.79 -8.00 12.74
C LYS A 35 -16.07 -7.16 11.52
N ASN A 36 -15.32 -7.38 10.44
CA ASN A 36 -15.43 -6.61 9.22
C ASN A 36 -14.79 -7.41 8.07
N ASP A 37 -15.55 -7.66 7.02
CA ASP A 37 -15.08 -8.43 5.87
C ASP A 37 -14.69 -7.56 4.66
N VAL A 38 -14.61 -6.25 4.85
CA VAL A 38 -14.16 -5.34 3.81
C VAL A 38 -12.64 -5.31 3.75
N ILE A 39 -12.09 -5.44 2.57
CA ILE A 39 -10.66 -5.28 2.31
C ILE A 39 -10.43 -4.10 1.37
N LEU A 40 -9.48 -3.26 1.71
CA LEU A 40 -9.07 -2.11 0.90
C LEU A 40 -7.83 -2.50 0.11
N ILE A 41 -7.84 -2.26 -1.18
CA ILE A 41 -6.72 -2.57 -2.06
C ILE A 41 -6.14 -1.27 -2.57
N PRO A 42 -4.99 -0.81 -2.04
CA PRO A 42 -4.34 0.39 -2.56
C PRO A 42 -3.82 0.12 -3.97
N VAL A 43 -4.19 0.96 -4.91
CA VAL A 43 -3.71 0.86 -6.29
C VAL A 43 -2.98 2.14 -6.62
N GLY A 44 -1.69 2.04 -6.84
CA GLY A 44 -0.85 3.17 -7.18
C GLY A 44 -0.29 3.06 -8.58
N SER A 45 0.72 3.86 -8.84
CA SER A 45 1.46 3.84 -10.08
C SER A 45 2.89 4.27 -9.79
N THR A 46 3.86 3.52 -10.29
CA THR A 46 5.26 3.89 -10.12
C THR A 46 5.68 4.67 -11.37
N GLU A 47 5.73 5.99 -11.25
CA GLU A 47 5.92 6.86 -12.40
C GLU A 47 6.73 8.10 -12.06
N ASN A 48 7.16 8.82 -13.08
CA ASN A 48 7.88 10.07 -12.93
C ASN A 48 6.97 11.17 -12.38
N HIS A 49 7.39 11.80 -11.29
CA HIS A 49 6.70 12.92 -10.65
C HIS A 49 7.55 14.20 -10.64
N GLY A 50 8.46 14.32 -11.59
CA GLY A 50 9.37 15.46 -11.64
C GLY A 50 10.60 15.29 -10.73
N PRO A 51 11.39 16.34 -10.58
CA PRO A 51 12.69 16.24 -9.90
C PRO A 51 12.62 16.13 -8.38
N ASN A 52 11.48 16.42 -7.77
CA ASN A 52 11.37 16.57 -6.33
C ASN A 52 10.45 15.56 -5.65
N ALA A 53 9.83 14.67 -6.38
CA ALA A 53 8.93 13.69 -5.82
C ALA A 53 9.33 12.26 -6.24
N PRO A 54 9.19 11.28 -5.34
CA PRO A 54 9.60 9.90 -5.64
C PRO A 54 8.63 9.22 -6.61
N TYR A 55 9.14 8.24 -7.33
CA TYR A 55 8.32 7.45 -8.27
C TYR A 55 7.20 6.67 -7.59
N GLY A 56 7.38 6.32 -6.33
CA GLY A 56 6.38 5.57 -5.57
C GLY A 56 5.31 6.40 -4.87
N GLU A 57 5.25 7.70 -5.15
CA GLU A 57 4.38 8.63 -4.43
C GLU A 57 2.93 8.18 -4.39
N ASP A 58 2.36 7.80 -5.52
CA ASP A 58 0.94 7.40 -5.59
C ASP A 58 0.65 6.22 -4.67
N THR A 59 1.51 5.21 -4.69
CA THR A 59 1.35 4.03 -3.85
C THR A 59 1.52 4.35 -2.38
N TYR A 60 2.47 5.22 -2.04
CA TYR A 60 2.67 5.65 -0.65
C TYR A 60 1.44 6.37 -0.12
N LEU A 61 0.88 7.29 -0.89
CA LEU A 61 -0.30 8.05 -0.50
C LEU A 61 -1.52 7.14 -0.36
N ASP A 62 -1.78 6.29 -1.34
CA ASP A 62 -2.92 5.39 -1.33
C ASP A 62 -2.85 4.41 -0.17
N THR A 63 -1.68 3.85 0.07
CA THR A 63 -1.50 2.88 1.16
C THR A 63 -1.68 3.56 2.52
N ARG A 64 -1.14 4.76 2.68
CA ARG A 64 -1.28 5.51 3.92
C ARG A 64 -2.74 5.88 4.18
N LEU A 65 -3.47 6.28 3.14
CA LEU A 65 -4.89 6.57 3.26
C LEU A 65 -5.68 5.32 3.65
N CYS A 66 -5.43 4.21 2.99
CA CYS A 66 -6.08 2.93 3.33
C CYS A 66 -5.78 2.53 4.78
N GLU A 67 -4.56 2.71 5.25
CA GLU A 67 -4.18 2.45 6.65
C GLU A 67 -5.03 3.29 7.61
N GLN A 68 -5.17 4.58 7.34
CA GLN A 68 -5.96 5.47 8.18
C GLN A 68 -7.45 5.07 8.19
N VAL A 69 -7.98 4.73 7.04
CA VAL A 69 -9.37 4.26 6.94
C VAL A 69 -9.56 2.95 7.70
N ALA A 70 -8.63 2.02 7.57
CA ALA A 70 -8.70 0.73 8.26
C ALA A 70 -8.63 0.89 9.79
N LEU A 71 -7.79 1.78 10.28
CA LEU A 71 -7.70 2.09 11.72
C LEU A 71 -9.01 2.67 12.24
N ALA A 72 -9.70 3.47 11.43
CA ALA A 72 -10.95 4.10 11.82
C ALA A 72 -12.17 3.18 11.71
N THR A 73 -12.15 2.20 10.81
CA THR A 73 -13.33 1.41 10.45
C THR A 73 -13.23 -0.08 10.77
N GLY A 74 -12.02 -0.58 11.02
CA GLY A 74 -11.79 -2.02 11.21
C GLY A 74 -11.64 -2.80 9.92
N CYS A 75 -11.57 -2.15 8.77
CA CYS A 75 -11.25 -2.78 7.50
C CYS A 75 -9.83 -3.33 7.49
N THR A 76 -9.57 -4.21 6.54
CA THR A 76 -8.23 -4.77 6.30
C THR A 76 -7.62 -4.10 5.07
N VAL A 77 -6.31 -3.94 5.08
CA VAL A 77 -5.57 -3.37 3.95
C VAL A 77 -4.78 -4.47 3.25
N ALA A 78 -5.03 -4.67 1.97
CA ALA A 78 -4.26 -5.59 1.15
C ALA A 78 -2.90 -4.99 0.76
N GLN A 79 -2.04 -5.84 0.22
CA GLN A 79 -0.79 -5.38 -0.37
C GLN A 79 -1.06 -4.41 -1.51
N PRO A 80 -0.29 -3.33 -1.63
CA PRO A 80 -0.52 -2.37 -2.69
C PRO A 80 -0.15 -2.92 -4.07
N ILE A 81 -0.85 -2.42 -5.08
CA ILE A 81 -0.49 -2.63 -6.48
C ILE A 81 0.33 -1.41 -6.90
N TRP A 82 1.63 -1.65 -7.14
CA TRP A 82 2.60 -0.59 -7.41
C TRP A 82 2.57 -0.09 -8.84
N TYR A 83 2.22 -0.95 -9.79
CA TYR A 83 2.37 -0.68 -11.21
C TYR A 83 1.00 -0.56 -11.87
N GLY A 84 0.76 0.58 -12.50
CA GLY A 84 -0.45 0.86 -13.24
C GLY A 84 -0.15 1.33 -14.64
N SER A 85 -1.20 1.69 -15.37
CA SER A 85 -1.07 2.30 -16.68
C SER A 85 -0.78 3.79 -16.54
N HIS A 86 0.14 4.29 -17.33
CA HIS A 86 0.53 5.69 -17.32
C HIS A 86 -0.13 6.47 -18.44
N PRO A 87 -0.33 7.79 -18.27
CA PRO A 87 -0.72 8.65 -19.37
C PRO A 87 0.30 8.61 -20.51
N TYR A 88 -0.19 8.72 -21.72
CA TYR A 88 0.64 8.64 -22.92
C TYR A 88 1.80 9.65 -22.93
N HIS A 89 1.61 10.83 -22.36
CA HIS A 89 2.65 11.85 -22.33
C HIS A 89 3.85 11.50 -21.45
N HIS A 90 3.76 10.45 -20.65
CA HIS A 90 4.91 9.95 -19.88
C HIS A 90 5.90 9.15 -20.72
N LEU A 91 5.56 8.79 -21.95
CA LEU A 91 6.49 8.11 -22.84
C LEU A 91 7.74 8.95 -23.03
N GLY A 92 8.89 8.32 -22.89
CA GLY A 92 10.18 9.01 -23.00
C GLY A 92 10.69 9.65 -21.72
N MET A 93 9.88 9.72 -20.67
CA MET A 93 10.36 10.15 -19.36
C MET A 93 11.18 9.03 -18.70
N PRO A 94 12.27 9.38 -17.99
CA PRO A 94 13.09 8.37 -17.33
C PRO A 94 12.27 7.49 -16.39
N GLY A 95 12.47 6.18 -16.47
CA GLY A 95 11.85 5.23 -15.56
C GLY A 95 10.37 4.98 -15.77
N THR A 96 9.82 5.42 -16.88
CA THR A 96 8.41 5.15 -17.19
C THR A 96 8.20 3.65 -17.44
N ILE A 97 7.24 3.09 -16.73
CA ILE A 97 6.83 1.69 -16.87
C ILE A 97 5.42 1.68 -17.44
N MET A 98 5.24 0.98 -18.54
CA MET A 98 3.96 0.94 -19.25
C MET A 98 3.32 -0.43 -19.14
#